data_2af87b3695f35b989c0cf78d7a00f256
#
_entry.id   2af87b3695f35b989c0cf78d7a00f256
#
_cell.length_a   1.000
_cell.length_b   1.000
_cell.length_c   1.000
_cell.angle_alpha   90.00
_cell.angle_beta   90.00
_cell.angle_gamma   90.00
#
_symmetry.space_group_name_H-M   'P 1'
#
loop_
_entity.id
_entity.type
_entity.pdbx_description
1 polymer ?
#
loop_
_entity_poly.entity_id
_entity_poly.type
_entity_poly.pdbx_seq_one_letter_code
_entity_poly.pdbx_strand_id
1 'polypeptide(L)'
;MKSMYSQPQSQSGGNANGLVAGAAMRITTPNPLLPVSGGLGPTAPVKGKRGEIGVRVLYLKQGTTGLAFVGIDALGFPAVLGDRIRAKVTRISGDNILIGATHTHSAPDYYAFPDGKGGYSGDLKWLDKVCALAADAINEAIDKAKPASLKVHHEDAQGRIAYNYYAPDLYDRRMAVLQAIGKDGKAIGTLVNYAIHPEVLGNSVGLLSADCISPMYDAIEAAAGGVAVFMNSAQGGMVTADNRLLDKPKDPVRGYWEDARTWEECLRIGKLMASEALRIIAKAKPQDAPKLFIKTENVVFPVDSALLWAVVQASPLKYPTLPGKKISTRVSVINVGDAQLVTAPGEALPNIGMYIKRKMKGKTNMVLGLTQDAFGYILTSVDFGSFRRYDYVSETSLGENTGDILIAAWRRLIDGAPTPTK
;
A
#
# COMPACT_ATOMS: atom_id res chain seq x y z
N MET A 1 61.95 10.34 29.22
CA MET A 1 60.59 10.77 28.96
C MET A 1 59.99 9.79 27.93
N LYS A 2 59.15 8.84 28.38
CA LYS A 2 58.48 7.88 27.49
C LYS A 2 57.12 8.47 27.13
N SER A 3 56.90 8.73 25.84
CA SER A 3 55.61 9.15 25.27
C SER A 3 54.66 7.96 25.29
N MET A 4 53.54 8.09 26.02
CA MET A 4 52.41 7.16 25.95
C MET A 4 51.50 7.62 24.81
N TYR A 5 51.52 6.89 23.70
CA TYR A 5 50.46 6.97 22.71
C TYR A 5 49.30 6.10 23.17
N SER A 6 48.20 6.71 23.55
CA SER A 6 46.93 6.02 23.76
C SER A 6 46.33 5.66 22.41
N GLN A 7 46.14 4.35 22.16
CA GLN A 7 45.37 3.87 21.04
C GLN A 7 43.89 4.21 21.20
N PRO A 8 43.17 4.57 20.13
CA PRO A 8 41.71 4.75 20.20
C PRO A 8 41.05 3.39 20.44
N GLN A 9 40.22 3.32 21.46
CA GLN A 9 39.36 2.20 21.75
C GLN A 9 38.45 1.92 20.55
N SER A 10 38.54 0.72 19.97
CA SER A 10 37.60 0.20 18.98
C SER A 10 36.20 0.19 19.60
N GLN A 11 35.29 0.92 18.99
CA GLN A 11 33.86 0.88 19.32
C GLN A 11 33.37 -0.56 19.20
N SER A 12 32.74 -1.01 20.26
CA SER A 12 32.13 -2.32 20.46
C SER A 12 31.33 -2.80 19.24
N GLY A 13 31.65 -4.01 18.79
CA GLY A 13 30.94 -4.72 17.74
C GLY A 13 29.44 -4.83 18.01
N GLY A 14 28.65 -4.04 17.30
CA GLY A 14 27.23 -4.29 17.15
C GLY A 14 27.03 -5.66 16.53
N ASN A 15 26.12 -6.46 17.09
CA ASN A 15 25.78 -7.79 16.65
C ASN A 15 25.48 -7.73 15.13
N ALA A 16 26.40 -8.24 14.28
CA ALA A 16 26.34 -8.14 12.82
C ALA A 16 25.07 -8.80 12.21
N ASN A 17 24.31 -9.51 13.04
CA ASN A 17 23.06 -10.20 12.69
C ASN A 17 21.80 -9.56 13.25
N GLY A 18 21.88 -8.40 13.95
CA GLY A 18 20.73 -7.71 14.50
C GLY A 18 19.91 -6.99 13.42
N LEU A 19 18.63 -6.76 13.71
CA LEU A 19 17.78 -5.90 12.88
C LEU A 19 18.19 -4.44 13.03
N VAL A 20 18.27 -3.72 11.91
CA VAL A 20 18.24 -2.25 11.90
C VAL A 20 17.02 -1.75 11.15
N ALA A 21 16.46 -0.63 11.59
CA ALA A 21 15.32 0.00 10.96
C ALA A 21 15.51 1.51 10.87
N GLY A 22 14.98 2.09 9.81
CA GLY A 22 14.90 3.52 9.60
C GLY A 22 13.59 3.90 8.94
N ALA A 23 13.18 5.14 9.10
CA ALA A 23 11.96 5.64 8.50
C ALA A 23 12.10 7.10 8.09
N ALA A 24 11.40 7.47 7.03
CA ALA A 24 11.37 8.84 6.53
C ALA A 24 10.05 9.11 5.79
N MET A 25 9.73 10.39 5.60
CA MET A 25 8.57 10.82 4.83
C MET A 25 8.88 12.05 4.00
N ARG A 26 8.13 12.23 2.92
CA ARG A 26 8.14 13.45 2.10
C ARG A 26 6.71 13.86 1.80
N ILE A 27 6.43 15.15 1.93
CA ILE A 27 5.19 15.76 1.45
C ILE A 27 5.27 15.86 -0.07
N THR A 28 4.22 15.38 -0.74
CA THR A 28 4.10 15.43 -2.21
C THR A 28 2.95 16.30 -2.68
N THR A 29 2.22 16.92 -1.76
CA THR A 29 1.14 17.86 -2.08
C THR A 29 1.62 18.88 -3.12
N PRO A 30 0.96 18.98 -4.29
CA PRO A 30 1.36 19.92 -5.33
C PRO A 30 1.04 21.38 -4.94
N ASN A 31 1.88 22.29 -5.41
CA ASN A 31 1.63 23.72 -5.32
C ASN A 31 1.96 24.38 -6.67
N PRO A 32 0.96 24.92 -7.39
CA PRO A 32 -0.48 24.97 -7.02
C PRO A 32 -1.12 23.58 -6.91
N LEU A 33 -2.28 23.50 -6.23
CA LEU A 33 -3.04 22.26 -6.11
C LEU A 33 -3.52 21.79 -7.49
N LEU A 34 -3.45 20.48 -7.71
CA LEU A 34 -3.92 19.83 -8.95
C LEU A 34 -5.32 19.24 -8.79
N PRO A 35 -6.05 19.03 -9.89
CA PRO A 35 -7.36 18.38 -9.86
C PRO A 35 -7.31 16.99 -9.19
N VAL A 36 -8.42 16.59 -8.59
CA VAL A 36 -8.56 15.37 -7.80
C VAL A 36 -9.07 14.23 -8.66
N SER A 37 -8.38 13.07 -8.62
CA SER A 37 -8.77 11.84 -9.31
C SER A 37 -9.39 10.85 -8.34
N GLY A 38 -10.47 10.18 -8.75
CA GLY A 38 -11.17 9.17 -7.94
C GLY A 38 -11.46 7.88 -8.71
N GLY A 39 -10.82 7.65 -9.83
CA GLY A 39 -11.03 6.44 -10.65
C GLY A 39 -10.75 6.67 -12.13
N LEU A 40 -11.16 5.71 -12.96
CA LEU A 40 -11.21 5.84 -14.41
C LEU A 40 -12.29 6.85 -14.79
N GLY A 41 -11.89 8.07 -15.13
CA GLY A 41 -12.81 9.13 -15.49
C GLY A 41 -12.18 10.52 -15.36
N PRO A 42 -12.94 11.57 -15.65
CA PRO A 42 -12.43 12.92 -15.55
C PRO A 42 -12.11 13.28 -14.09
N THR A 43 -11.02 14.01 -13.90
CA THR A 43 -10.65 14.57 -12.60
C THR A 43 -11.66 15.68 -12.20
N ALA A 44 -11.89 15.82 -10.89
CA ALA A 44 -12.71 16.88 -10.34
C ALA A 44 -11.86 18.13 -10.04
N PRO A 45 -12.42 19.35 -10.23
CA PRO A 45 -11.74 20.58 -9.84
C PRO A 45 -11.39 20.59 -8.36
N VAL A 46 -10.14 20.96 -8.04
CA VAL A 46 -9.70 21.11 -6.65
C VAL A 46 -10.23 22.40 -6.06
N LYS A 47 -10.82 22.34 -4.85
CA LYS A 47 -11.36 23.48 -4.08
C LYS A 47 -10.48 23.81 -2.88
N GLY A 48 -9.59 22.89 -2.47
CA GLY A 48 -8.72 23.05 -1.32
C GLY A 48 -8.10 21.72 -0.91
N LYS A 49 -7.52 21.66 0.29
CA LYS A 49 -6.93 20.43 0.85
C LYS A 49 -7.35 20.21 2.30
N ARG A 50 -7.24 18.93 2.74
CA ARG A 50 -7.33 18.51 4.13
C ARG A 50 -6.17 17.59 4.46
N GLY A 51 -5.25 18.08 5.31
CA GLY A 51 -3.95 17.43 5.54
C GLY A 51 -3.02 17.56 4.34
N GLU A 52 -2.00 16.72 4.32
CA GLU A 52 -1.02 16.60 3.24
C GLU A 52 -1.09 15.20 2.64
N ILE A 53 -0.76 15.07 1.36
CA ILE A 53 -0.43 13.79 0.75
C ILE A 53 1.08 13.61 0.70
N GLY A 54 1.53 12.37 0.79
CA GLY A 54 2.97 12.10 0.90
C GLY A 54 3.42 10.74 0.46
N VAL A 55 4.72 10.56 0.59
CA VAL A 55 5.41 9.28 0.53
C VAL A 55 5.95 8.97 1.91
N ARG A 56 5.71 7.78 2.42
CA ARG A 56 6.12 7.30 3.74
C ARG A 56 6.87 5.98 3.60
N VAL A 57 8.02 5.86 4.26
CA VAL A 57 8.94 4.75 4.10
C VAL A 57 9.28 4.14 5.45
N LEU A 58 9.18 2.82 5.53
CA LEU A 58 9.79 2.00 6.58
C LEU A 58 10.85 1.11 5.94
N TYR A 59 12.10 1.29 6.34
CA TYR A 59 13.23 0.49 5.93
C TYR A 59 13.62 -0.49 7.04
N LEU A 60 13.82 -1.76 6.66
CA LEU A 60 14.30 -2.82 7.53
C LEU A 60 15.52 -3.47 6.90
N LYS A 61 16.56 -3.78 7.69
CA LYS A 61 17.72 -4.56 7.21
C LYS A 61 18.17 -5.56 8.27
N GLN A 62 18.47 -6.77 7.81
CA GLN A 62 19.08 -7.83 8.61
C GLN A 62 20.12 -8.55 7.74
N GLY A 63 21.37 -8.59 8.21
CA GLY A 63 22.48 -9.10 7.40
C GLY A 63 22.62 -8.34 6.07
N THR A 64 22.59 -9.05 4.96
CA THR A 64 22.64 -8.47 3.59
C THR A 64 21.29 -8.10 3.02
N THR A 65 20.18 -8.54 3.63
CA THR A 65 18.82 -8.29 3.14
C THR A 65 18.29 -6.97 3.67
N GLY A 66 18.06 -5.99 2.79
CA GLY A 66 17.37 -4.74 3.07
C GLY A 66 16.02 -4.71 2.37
N LEU A 67 14.97 -4.23 3.03
CA LEU A 67 13.60 -4.10 2.52
C LEU A 67 13.11 -2.68 2.75
N ALA A 68 12.53 -2.03 1.74
CA ALA A 68 11.86 -0.75 1.88
C ALA A 68 10.36 -0.90 1.58
N PHE A 69 9.52 -0.66 2.58
CA PHE A 69 8.07 -0.55 2.46
C PHE A 69 7.72 0.91 2.21
N VAL A 70 7.11 1.20 1.07
CA VAL A 70 6.85 2.56 0.60
C VAL A 70 5.36 2.73 0.36
N GLY A 71 4.68 3.48 1.21
CA GLY A 71 3.30 3.89 1.04
C GLY A 71 3.22 5.26 0.37
N ILE A 72 2.45 5.37 -0.71
CA ILE A 72 2.22 6.62 -1.45
C ILE A 72 0.74 6.97 -1.39
N ASP A 73 0.42 8.19 -1.00
CA ASP A 73 -0.96 8.68 -0.99
C ASP A 73 -1.43 8.98 -2.42
N ALA A 74 -1.95 7.97 -3.06
CA ALA A 74 -2.37 7.92 -4.45
C ALA A 74 -3.54 6.97 -4.62
N LEU A 75 -4.34 7.15 -5.67
CA LEU A 75 -5.35 6.17 -6.09
C LEU A 75 -4.70 4.83 -6.48
N GLY A 76 -3.61 4.89 -7.20
CA GLY A 76 -2.74 3.79 -7.56
C GLY A 76 -1.39 4.33 -8.00
N PHE A 77 -0.35 3.50 -7.94
CA PHE A 77 0.98 3.90 -8.35
C PHE A 77 1.54 2.92 -9.37
N PRO A 78 1.46 3.26 -10.67
CA PRO A 78 1.88 2.40 -11.77
C PRO A 78 3.32 1.93 -11.71
N ALA A 79 3.59 0.69 -12.11
CA ALA A 79 4.94 0.09 -12.10
C ALA A 79 5.99 0.96 -12.79
N VAL A 80 5.63 1.64 -13.88
CA VAL A 80 6.52 2.52 -14.64
C VAL A 80 7.02 3.71 -13.82
N LEU A 81 6.20 4.25 -12.92
CA LEU A 81 6.63 5.28 -11.96
C LEU A 81 7.48 4.66 -10.84
N GLY A 82 7.11 3.46 -10.39
CA GLY A 82 7.91 2.68 -9.44
C GLY A 82 9.31 2.41 -9.96
N ASP A 83 9.47 2.11 -11.24
CA ASP A 83 10.78 1.90 -11.87
C ASP A 83 11.62 3.18 -11.97
N ARG A 84 10.98 4.36 -12.15
CA ARG A 84 11.68 5.66 -12.05
C ARG A 84 12.23 5.90 -10.64
N ILE A 85 11.52 5.46 -9.59
CA ILE A 85 12.01 5.52 -8.20
C ILE A 85 13.19 4.57 -8.02
N ARG A 86 13.04 3.30 -8.43
CA ARG A 86 14.07 2.24 -8.28
C ARG A 86 15.39 2.62 -8.97
N ALA A 87 15.31 3.24 -10.15
CA ALA A 87 16.48 3.70 -10.89
C ALA A 87 17.31 4.76 -10.13
N LYS A 88 16.70 5.47 -9.17
CA LYS A 88 17.36 6.50 -8.33
C LYS A 88 17.87 5.95 -6.99
N VAL A 89 17.52 4.70 -6.63
CA VAL A 89 17.91 4.07 -5.36
C VAL A 89 18.85 2.92 -5.65
N THR A 90 20.16 3.13 -5.45
CA THR A 90 21.20 2.13 -5.79
C THR A 90 21.72 1.34 -4.57
N ARG A 91 21.26 1.67 -3.36
CA ARG A 91 21.77 1.13 -2.09
C ARG A 91 21.14 -0.20 -1.70
N ILE A 92 20.02 -0.55 -2.28
CA ILE A 92 19.34 -1.84 -2.16
C ILE A 92 18.83 -2.29 -3.53
N SER A 93 18.59 -3.61 -3.69
CA SER A 93 18.00 -4.11 -4.94
C SER A 93 16.64 -3.46 -5.21
N GLY A 94 16.36 -3.12 -6.46
CA GLY A 94 15.06 -2.60 -6.87
C GLY A 94 13.90 -3.52 -6.52
N ASP A 95 14.10 -4.84 -6.54
CA ASP A 95 13.11 -5.84 -6.15
C ASP A 95 12.77 -5.82 -4.66
N ASN A 96 13.66 -5.25 -3.83
CA ASN A 96 13.46 -5.10 -2.40
C ASN A 96 12.75 -3.80 -2.01
N ILE A 97 12.36 -2.97 -2.99
CA ILE A 97 11.60 -1.73 -2.80
C ILE A 97 10.14 -2.03 -3.13
N LEU A 98 9.32 -2.15 -2.09
CA LEU A 98 7.90 -2.50 -2.15
C LEU A 98 7.09 -1.20 -2.16
N ILE A 99 6.66 -0.76 -3.34
CA ILE A 99 5.93 0.51 -3.53
C ILE A 99 4.45 0.20 -3.67
N GLY A 100 3.64 0.74 -2.77
CA GLY A 100 2.19 0.58 -2.75
C GLY A 100 1.46 1.92 -2.65
N ALA A 101 0.23 1.98 -3.18
CA ALA A 101 -0.67 3.11 -3.04
C ALA A 101 -1.60 2.91 -1.84
N THR A 102 -1.93 4.01 -1.15
CA THR A 102 -2.96 3.98 -0.08
C THR A 102 -4.36 3.82 -0.64
N HIS A 103 -4.55 4.11 -1.91
CA HIS A 103 -5.82 4.11 -2.63
C HIS A 103 -6.75 5.25 -2.25
N THR A 104 -6.22 6.40 -1.82
CA THR A 104 -7.06 7.57 -1.60
C THR A 104 -7.71 8.05 -2.91
N HIS A 105 -9.03 8.28 -2.89
CA HIS A 105 -9.81 8.84 -4.00
C HIS A 105 -9.81 10.38 -3.97
N SER A 106 -8.86 10.97 -3.28
CA SER A 106 -8.75 12.42 -3.07
C SER A 106 -7.34 12.95 -3.35
N ALA A 107 -6.58 12.28 -4.24
CA ALA A 107 -5.25 12.69 -4.71
C ALA A 107 -5.29 13.06 -6.21
N PRO A 108 -4.25 13.74 -6.75
CA PRO A 108 -4.14 13.95 -8.19
C PRO A 108 -3.98 12.64 -8.97
N ASP A 109 -4.14 12.71 -10.27
CA ASP A 109 -4.01 11.55 -11.15
C ASP A 109 -2.54 11.12 -11.33
N TYR A 110 -2.22 9.90 -10.88
CA TYR A 110 -0.91 9.26 -11.06
C TYR A 110 -0.84 8.35 -12.29
N TYR A 111 -1.97 8.05 -12.92
CA TYR A 111 -2.00 7.20 -14.11
C TYR A 111 -1.81 7.98 -15.40
N ALA A 112 -1.99 9.30 -15.35
CA ALA A 112 -2.11 10.16 -16.52
C ALA A 112 -3.18 9.63 -17.50
N PHE A 113 -4.40 9.43 -16.98
CA PHE A 113 -5.52 8.94 -17.77
C PHE A 113 -5.84 9.86 -18.94
N PRO A 114 -6.30 9.32 -20.09
CA PRO A 114 -6.80 10.12 -21.17
C PRO A 114 -7.93 11.05 -20.70
N ASP A 115 -7.87 12.33 -21.11
CA ASP A 115 -8.84 13.36 -20.72
C ASP A 115 -10.06 13.44 -21.64
N GLY A 116 -10.13 12.57 -22.65
CA GLY A 116 -11.18 12.55 -23.67
C GLY A 116 -11.10 13.70 -24.69
N LYS A 117 -10.07 14.55 -24.61
CA LYS A 117 -9.87 15.71 -25.50
C LYS A 117 -8.54 15.61 -26.28
N GLY A 118 -7.94 14.44 -26.28
CA GLY A 118 -6.67 14.17 -26.94
C GLY A 118 -5.43 14.46 -26.07
N GLY A 119 -5.62 14.79 -24.79
CA GLY A 119 -4.61 14.94 -23.76
C GLY A 119 -4.74 13.93 -22.64
N TYR A 120 -4.21 14.29 -21.48
CA TYR A 120 -4.25 13.47 -20.25
C TYR A 120 -4.38 14.35 -19.01
N SER A 121 -4.88 13.78 -17.91
CA SER A 121 -5.19 14.51 -16.67
C SER A 121 -4.04 14.58 -15.67
N GLY A 122 -3.01 13.74 -15.80
CA GLY A 122 -1.84 13.74 -14.91
C GLY A 122 -0.83 14.83 -15.22
N ASP A 123 -0.24 15.46 -14.21
CA ASP A 123 0.89 16.39 -14.37
C ASP A 123 2.23 15.61 -14.34
N LEU A 124 2.83 15.39 -15.50
CA LEU A 124 4.05 14.59 -15.61
C LEU A 124 5.25 15.19 -14.87
N LYS A 125 5.35 16.52 -14.78
CA LYS A 125 6.44 17.17 -14.04
C LYS A 125 6.29 16.95 -12.54
N TRP A 126 5.06 17.05 -12.05
CA TRP A 126 4.78 16.74 -10.66
C TRP A 126 4.99 15.25 -10.36
N LEU A 127 4.60 14.33 -11.23
CA LEU A 127 4.88 12.90 -11.09
C LEU A 127 6.38 12.60 -11.02
N ASP A 128 7.20 13.24 -11.86
CA ASP A 128 8.67 13.10 -11.78
C ASP A 128 9.23 13.64 -10.46
N LYS A 129 8.68 14.74 -9.95
CA LYS A 129 9.02 15.28 -8.61
C LYS A 129 8.65 14.31 -7.51
N VAL A 130 7.47 13.69 -7.56
CA VAL A 130 7.05 12.66 -6.60
C VAL A 130 8.02 11.47 -6.62
N CYS A 131 8.41 11.00 -7.81
CA CYS A 131 9.39 9.91 -7.93
C CYS A 131 10.75 10.29 -7.31
N ALA A 132 11.22 11.52 -7.48
CA ALA A 132 12.45 12.00 -6.86
C ALA A 132 12.32 12.06 -5.33
N LEU A 133 11.24 12.65 -4.81
CA LEU A 133 10.98 12.73 -3.37
C LEU A 133 10.84 11.34 -2.72
N ALA A 134 10.27 10.38 -3.43
CA ALA A 134 10.17 8.99 -2.94
C ALA A 134 11.55 8.34 -2.85
N ALA A 135 12.41 8.54 -3.84
CA ALA A 135 13.78 8.03 -3.81
C ALA A 135 14.59 8.69 -2.66
N ASP A 136 14.42 9.99 -2.45
CA ASP A 136 15.04 10.72 -1.33
C ASP A 136 14.56 10.18 0.02
N ALA A 137 13.26 9.91 0.18
CA ALA A 137 12.72 9.32 1.40
C ALA A 137 13.29 7.93 1.68
N ILE A 138 13.43 7.08 0.63
CA ILE A 138 14.04 5.75 0.78
C ILE A 138 15.51 5.87 1.22
N ASN A 139 16.30 6.73 0.55
CA ASN A 139 17.70 6.94 0.89
C ASN A 139 17.85 7.49 2.32
N GLU A 140 17.03 8.44 2.74
CA GLU A 140 17.03 8.96 4.10
C GLU A 140 16.64 7.90 5.15
N ALA A 141 15.65 7.04 4.84
CA ALA A 141 15.27 5.94 5.72
C ALA A 141 16.45 4.96 5.91
N ILE A 142 17.23 4.71 4.84
CA ILE A 142 18.46 3.90 4.91
C ILE A 142 19.52 4.60 5.78
N ASP A 143 19.73 5.92 5.62
CA ASP A 143 20.71 6.69 6.40
C ASP A 143 20.37 6.75 7.88
N LYS A 144 19.09 6.85 8.22
CA LYS A 144 18.58 6.89 9.59
C LYS A 144 18.47 5.51 10.24
N ALA A 145 18.87 4.42 9.56
CA ALA A 145 18.72 3.08 10.09
C ALA A 145 19.56 2.87 11.35
N LYS A 146 18.91 2.46 12.42
CA LYS A 146 19.51 2.20 13.73
C LYS A 146 19.04 0.85 14.29
N PRO A 147 19.77 0.26 15.27
CA PRO A 147 19.38 -1.01 15.88
C PRO A 147 17.94 -0.98 16.39
N ALA A 148 17.20 -2.04 16.07
CA ALA A 148 15.78 -2.15 16.38
C ALA A 148 15.39 -3.57 16.73
N SER A 149 14.24 -3.72 17.41
CA SER A 149 13.47 -4.95 17.50
C SER A 149 12.19 -4.82 16.68
N LEU A 150 11.61 -5.95 16.30
CA LEU A 150 10.40 -6.01 15.50
C LEU A 150 9.22 -6.48 16.33
N LYS A 151 8.08 -5.81 16.24
CA LYS A 151 6.78 -6.34 16.66
C LYS A 151 5.91 -6.58 15.43
N VAL A 152 5.21 -7.71 15.39
CA VAL A 152 4.22 -8.01 14.35
C VAL A 152 3.03 -8.72 14.99
N HIS A 153 1.83 -8.27 14.67
CA HIS A 153 0.58 -8.93 15.11
C HIS A 153 -0.57 -8.60 14.19
N HIS A 154 -1.63 -9.40 14.24
CA HIS A 154 -2.89 -9.12 13.57
C HIS A 154 -4.06 -9.58 14.43
N GLU A 155 -5.15 -8.86 14.34
CA GLU A 155 -6.46 -9.23 14.88
C GLU A 155 -7.55 -8.62 14.01
N ASP A 156 -8.79 -9.07 14.23
CA ASP A 156 -9.93 -8.38 13.65
C ASP A 156 -10.06 -6.98 14.24
N ALA A 157 -10.08 -5.98 13.36
CA ALA A 157 -10.34 -4.60 13.74
C ALA A 157 -11.81 -4.45 14.19
N GLN A 158 -12.01 -3.70 15.24
CA GLN A 158 -13.31 -3.47 15.85
C GLN A 158 -13.90 -2.13 15.43
N GLY A 159 -15.21 -2.05 15.47
CA GLY A 159 -15.95 -0.83 15.17
C GLY A 159 -16.21 -0.62 13.67
N ARG A 160 -16.78 0.54 13.35
CA ARG A 160 -17.22 0.91 12.01
C ARG A 160 -16.06 1.57 11.25
N ILE A 161 -15.15 0.75 10.69
CA ILE A 161 -14.01 1.21 9.88
C ILE A 161 -14.30 1.01 8.40
N ALA A 162 -14.61 -0.23 8.01
CA ALA A 162 -14.86 -0.60 6.62
C ALA A 162 -16.03 -1.59 6.52
N TYR A 163 -16.59 -1.72 5.33
CA TYR A 163 -17.56 -2.74 4.96
C TYR A 163 -17.45 -3.02 3.46
N ASN A 164 -17.99 -4.16 3.01
CA ASN A 164 -18.09 -4.40 1.58
C ASN A 164 -19.40 -3.84 1.05
N TYR A 165 -19.33 -2.95 0.08
CA TYR A 165 -20.48 -2.27 -0.52
C TYR A 165 -21.47 -3.23 -1.20
N TYR A 166 -20.96 -4.33 -1.79
CA TYR A 166 -21.81 -5.33 -2.44
C TYR A 166 -22.34 -6.39 -1.48
N ALA A 167 -21.53 -6.78 -0.49
CA ALA A 167 -21.88 -7.79 0.50
C ALA A 167 -21.24 -7.39 1.85
N PRO A 168 -21.95 -6.69 2.75
CA PRO A 168 -21.38 -5.96 3.88
C PRO A 168 -20.39 -6.73 4.75
N ASP A 169 -20.56 -8.03 4.91
CA ASP A 169 -19.70 -8.88 5.74
C ASP A 169 -18.59 -9.61 4.96
N LEU A 170 -18.58 -9.50 3.62
CA LEU A 170 -17.60 -10.18 2.77
C LEU A 170 -16.33 -9.33 2.62
N TYR A 171 -15.52 -9.26 3.66
CA TYR A 171 -14.18 -8.69 3.60
C TYR A 171 -13.29 -9.20 4.73
N ASP A 172 -11.99 -9.03 4.59
CA ASP A 172 -11.04 -9.45 5.62
C ASP A 172 -10.91 -8.37 6.70
N ARG A 173 -11.52 -8.61 7.86
CA ARG A 173 -11.51 -7.69 9.00
C ARG A 173 -10.16 -7.62 9.72
N ARG A 174 -9.23 -8.52 9.41
CA ARG A 174 -7.92 -8.56 10.07
C ARG A 174 -7.09 -7.35 9.68
N MET A 175 -6.76 -6.54 10.67
CA MET A 175 -5.75 -5.51 10.57
C MET A 175 -4.43 -6.10 11.04
N ALA A 176 -3.41 -6.05 10.20
CA ALA A 176 -2.06 -6.47 10.57
C ALA A 176 -1.17 -5.25 10.76
N VAL A 177 -0.35 -5.28 11.80
CA VAL A 177 0.56 -4.20 12.17
C VAL A 177 1.97 -4.74 12.33
N LEU A 178 2.92 -4.07 11.71
CA LEU A 178 4.35 -4.29 11.84
C LEU A 178 5.00 -3.03 12.39
N GLN A 179 5.73 -3.13 13.50
CA GLN A 179 6.35 -1.98 14.15
C GLN A 179 7.81 -2.27 14.45
N ALA A 180 8.70 -1.40 13.96
CA ALA A 180 10.11 -1.39 14.34
C ALA A 180 10.30 -0.47 15.54
N ILE A 181 10.92 -0.97 16.61
CA ILE A 181 11.12 -0.27 17.88
C ILE A 181 12.60 -0.09 18.12
N GLY A 182 13.01 1.16 18.40
CA GLY A 182 14.36 1.50 18.81
C GLY A 182 14.70 1.03 20.23
N LYS A 183 15.99 1.07 20.59
CA LYS A 183 16.46 0.75 21.94
C LYS A 183 15.88 1.68 23.03
N ASP A 184 15.40 2.83 22.63
CA ASP A 184 14.73 3.82 23.50
C ASP A 184 13.24 3.48 23.77
N GLY A 185 12.75 2.35 23.25
CA GLY A 185 11.36 1.89 23.36
C GLY A 185 10.38 2.62 22.46
N LYS A 186 10.82 3.64 21.68
CA LYS A 186 9.96 4.37 20.75
C LYS A 186 9.90 3.68 19.39
N ALA A 187 8.78 3.80 18.70
CA ALA A 187 8.67 3.34 17.33
C ALA A 187 9.60 4.16 16.42
N ILE A 188 10.30 3.45 15.52
CA ILE A 188 11.01 4.03 14.38
C ILE A 188 10.01 4.18 13.23
N GLY A 189 9.19 3.17 13.02
CA GLY A 189 8.09 3.21 12.07
C GLY A 189 7.07 2.11 12.33
N THR A 190 5.82 2.39 11.96
CA THR A 190 4.67 1.51 12.14
C THR A 190 3.97 1.33 10.80
N LEU A 191 3.98 0.12 10.25
CA LEU A 191 3.24 -0.23 9.05
C LEU A 191 1.90 -0.85 9.44
N VAL A 192 0.81 -0.30 8.90
CA VAL A 192 -0.55 -0.82 9.03
C VAL A 192 -0.99 -1.38 7.68
N ASN A 193 -1.46 -2.64 7.68
CA ASN A 193 -2.06 -3.29 6.51
C ASN A 193 -3.52 -3.63 6.81
N TYR A 194 -4.42 -3.04 6.05
CA TYR A 194 -5.86 -3.23 6.20
C TYR A 194 -6.58 -3.05 4.86
N ALA A 195 -7.68 -3.77 4.66
CA ALA A 195 -8.48 -3.67 3.44
C ALA A 195 -9.51 -2.55 3.56
N ILE A 196 -9.33 -1.47 2.78
CA ILE A 196 -10.25 -0.34 2.75
C ILE A 196 -10.01 0.52 1.49
N HIS A 197 -11.09 1.05 0.89
CA HIS A 197 -11.00 2.21 0.00
C HIS A 197 -11.07 3.49 0.86
N PRO A 198 -9.99 4.28 0.93
CA PRO A 198 -10.04 5.60 1.56
C PRO A 198 -10.73 6.60 0.62
N GLU A 199 -12.05 6.59 0.66
CA GLU A 199 -12.92 7.37 -0.23
C GLU A 199 -14.07 8.06 0.52
N VAL A 200 -13.87 8.36 1.81
CA VAL A 200 -14.85 9.10 2.60
C VAL A 200 -15.19 10.42 1.92
N LEU A 201 -14.19 11.21 1.53
CA LEU A 201 -14.37 12.43 0.74
C LEU A 201 -14.66 12.08 -0.72
N GLY A 202 -13.85 11.21 -1.32
CA GLY A 202 -13.87 10.96 -2.74
C GLY A 202 -13.50 12.20 -3.56
N ASN A 203 -13.44 12.08 -4.89
CA ASN A 203 -13.06 13.18 -5.76
C ASN A 203 -14.16 14.26 -5.86
N SER A 204 -15.42 13.90 -5.73
CA SER A 204 -16.56 14.82 -5.94
C SER A 204 -16.60 15.98 -4.94
N VAL A 205 -16.04 15.82 -3.75
CA VAL A 205 -15.92 16.90 -2.76
C VAL A 205 -14.90 17.96 -3.21
N GLY A 206 -13.90 17.56 -4.01
CA GLY A 206 -12.87 18.46 -4.54
C GLY A 206 -11.80 18.85 -3.50
N LEU A 207 -11.63 18.07 -2.44
CA LEU A 207 -10.61 18.28 -1.42
C LEU A 207 -9.45 17.31 -1.65
N LEU A 208 -8.24 17.84 -1.85
CA LEU A 208 -7.02 17.03 -1.92
C LEU A 208 -6.65 16.54 -0.51
N SER A 209 -6.45 15.20 -0.35
CA SER A 209 -6.25 14.57 0.95
C SER A 209 -5.78 13.12 0.82
N ALA A 210 -5.08 12.59 1.84
CA ALA A 210 -4.93 11.14 2.03
C ALA A 210 -6.20 10.50 2.65
N ASP A 211 -7.34 11.24 2.69
CA ASP A 211 -8.62 10.80 3.24
C ASP A 211 -8.49 10.35 4.71
N CYS A 212 -9.17 9.30 5.15
CA CYS A 212 -9.10 8.78 6.51
C CYS A 212 -7.71 8.23 6.91
N ILE A 213 -6.80 8.06 5.95
CA ILE A 213 -5.43 7.62 6.24
C ILE A 213 -4.59 8.74 6.88
N SER A 214 -4.81 10.02 6.51
CA SER A 214 -4.11 11.14 7.13
C SER A 214 -4.28 11.20 8.66
N PRO A 215 -5.51 11.23 9.22
CA PRO A 215 -5.68 11.23 10.67
C PRO A 215 -5.25 9.92 11.35
N MET A 216 -5.20 8.80 10.63
CA MET A 216 -4.59 7.58 11.16
C MET A 216 -3.07 7.76 11.37
N TYR A 217 -2.36 8.33 10.39
CA TYR A 217 -0.94 8.64 10.52
C TYR A 217 -0.67 9.54 11.73
N ASP A 218 -1.37 10.65 11.79
CA ASP A 218 -1.20 11.64 12.86
C ASP A 218 -1.39 11.02 14.26
N ALA A 219 -2.42 10.20 14.42
CA ALA A 219 -2.74 9.57 15.70
C ALA A 219 -1.71 8.49 16.11
N ILE A 220 -1.23 7.67 15.16
CA ILE A 220 -0.18 6.67 15.44
C ILE A 220 1.13 7.35 15.79
N GLU A 221 1.54 8.37 15.01
CA GLU A 221 2.80 9.10 15.21
C GLU A 221 2.79 9.86 16.53
N ALA A 222 1.68 10.48 16.90
CA ALA A 222 1.52 11.15 18.18
C ALA A 222 1.64 10.19 19.38
N ALA A 223 1.09 8.98 19.27
CA ALA A 223 1.06 8.00 20.36
C ALA A 223 2.33 7.15 20.48
N ALA A 224 2.91 6.70 19.36
CA ALA A 224 4.03 5.76 19.32
C ALA A 224 5.35 6.38 18.88
N GLY A 225 5.31 7.56 18.24
CA GLY A 225 6.45 8.16 17.56
C GLY A 225 6.75 7.51 16.21
N GLY A 226 7.85 7.95 15.59
CA GLY A 226 8.32 7.41 14.30
C GLY A 226 7.44 7.83 13.12
N VAL A 227 7.47 7.05 12.05
CA VAL A 227 6.68 7.28 10.82
C VAL A 227 5.64 6.19 10.67
N ALA A 228 4.37 6.56 10.54
CA ALA A 228 3.31 5.61 10.19
C ALA A 228 3.26 5.41 8.67
N VAL A 229 3.14 4.17 8.23
CA VAL A 229 3.04 3.77 6.82
C VAL A 229 1.77 2.94 6.65
N PHE A 230 0.95 3.26 5.68
CA PHE A 230 -0.20 2.44 5.32
C PHE A 230 0.05 1.73 3.99
N MET A 231 -0.21 0.45 3.95
CA MET A 231 -0.26 -0.34 2.72
C MET A 231 -1.56 -1.11 2.70
N ASN A 232 -2.34 -0.92 1.64
CA ASN A 232 -3.65 -1.52 1.51
C ASN A 232 -3.57 -3.05 1.48
N SER A 233 -4.70 -3.72 1.69
CA SER A 233 -4.79 -5.18 1.59
C SER A 233 -5.64 -5.58 0.37
N ALA A 234 -6.39 -6.68 0.45
CA ALA A 234 -7.30 -7.13 -0.59
C ALA A 234 -8.65 -6.40 -0.45
N GLN A 235 -8.71 -5.16 -0.95
CA GLN A 235 -9.87 -4.27 -0.85
C GLN A 235 -10.75 -4.28 -2.10
N GLY A 236 -10.35 -4.95 -3.18
CA GLY A 236 -11.14 -5.06 -4.41
C GLY A 236 -12.56 -5.58 -4.13
N GLY A 237 -13.45 -5.48 -5.10
CA GLY A 237 -14.86 -5.86 -4.90
C GLY A 237 -15.57 -4.95 -3.91
N MET A 238 -15.13 -3.71 -3.78
CA MET A 238 -15.74 -2.57 -3.09
C MET A 238 -15.75 -2.65 -1.56
N VAL A 239 -14.60 -3.00 -0.97
CA VAL A 239 -14.39 -2.84 0.48
C VAL A 239 -14.08 -1.37 0.76
N THR A 240 -15.07 -0.62 1.20
CA THR A 240 -14.99 0.83 1.37
C THR A 240 -15.03 1.26 2.84
N ALA A 241 -14.75 2.54 3.09
CA ALA A 241 -14.90 3.15 4.41
C ALA A 241 -16.35 3.10 4.90
N ASP A 242 -16.57 2.78 6.18
CA ASP A 242 -17.93 2.73 6.76
C ASP A 242 -18.37 4.09 7.27
N ASN A 243 -18.65 4.99 6.33
CA ASN A 243 -19.20 6.33 6.55
C ASN A 243 -20.71 6.40 6.29
N ARG A 244 -21.42 5.25 6.35
CA ARG A 244 -22.86 5.16 6.12
C ARG A 244 -23.65 5.92 7.19
N LEU A 245 -24.67 6.67 6.75
CA LEU A 245 -25.68 7.29 7.61
C LEU A 245 -26.75 6.24 7.99
N LEU A 246 -26.49 5.44 9.03
CA LEU A 246 -27.34 4.32 9.43
C LEU A 246 -28.66 4.75 10.11
N ASP A 247 -28.76 5.98 10.52
CA ASP A 247 -29.98 6.63 11.05
C ASP A 247 -30.98 7.03 9.93
N LYS A 248 -30.53 7.02 8.70
CA LYS A 248 -31.37 7.26 7.52
C LYS A 248 -31.80 5.94 6.87
N PRO A 249 -32.98 5.89 6.22
CA PRO A 249 -33.38 4.72 5.47
C PRO A 249 -32.43 4.49 4.29
N LYS A 250 -32.30 3.23 3.87
CA LYS A 250 -31.62 2.92 2.60
C LYS A 250 -32.37 3.56 1.44
N ASP A 251 -31.63 3.98 0.41
CA ASP A 251 -32.21 4.34 -0.88
C ASP A 251 -33.07 3.16 -1.39
N PRO A 252 -34.39 3.37 -1.61
CA PRO A 252 -35.29 2.27 -1.97
C PRO A 252 -35.03 1.68 -3.35
N VAL A 253 -34.35 2.42 -4.25
CA VAL A 253 -34.03 1.98 -5.61
C VAL A 253 -32.67 1.32 -5.65
N ARG A 254 -31.67 1.93 -5.02
CA ARG A 254 -30.27 1.43 -5.03
C ARG A 254 -30.02 0.39 -3.96
N GLY A 255 -30.79 0.38 -2.87
CA GLY A 255 -30.59 -0.53 -1.75
C GLY A 255 -29.40 -0.19 -0.85
N TYR A 256 -28.83 1.03 -0.97
CA TYR A 256 -27.65 1.50 -0.22
C TYR A 256 -28.03 2.56 0.81
N TRP A 257 -27.19 2.74 1.82
CA TRP A 257 -27.24 3.91 2.68
C TRP A 257 -26.58 5.11 1.99
N GLU A 258 -26.99 6.31 2.36
CA GLU A 258 -26.28 7.54 2.04
C GLU A 258 -24.95 7.58 2.79
N ASP A 259 -23.89 8.10 2.17
CA ASP A 259 -22.57 8.28 2.75
C ASP A 259 -22.40 9.69 3.34
N ALA A 260 -21.83 9.77 4.53
CA ALA A 260 -21.36 11.04 5.09
C ALA A 260 -19.99 11.37 4.51
N ARG A 261 -19.96 12.19 3.45
CA ARG A 261 -18.70 12.60 2.75
C ARG A 261 -18.14 13.85 3.40
N THR A 262 -17.69 13.72 4.65
CA THR A 262 -17.19 14.85 5.46
C THR A 262 -15.81 14.57 6.04
N TRP A 263 -15.09 15.65 6.39
CA TRP A 263 -13.79 15.54 7.06
C TRP A 263 -13.93 14.97 8.47
N GLU A 264 -15.03 15.23 9.15
CA GLU A 264 -15.33 14.68 10.48
C GLU A 264 -15.40 13.14 10.44
N GLU A 265 -15.98 12.57 9.39
CA GLU A 265 -15.98 11.12 9.17
C GLU A 265 -14.57 10.59 8.87
N CYS A 266 -13.76 11.31 8.09
CA CYS A 266 -12.34 10.97 7.93
C CYS A 266 -11.61 10.91 9.28
N LEU A 267 -11.83 11.93 10.13
CA LEU A 267 -11.25 11.98 11.47
C LEU A 267 -11.72 10.81 12.34
N ARG A 268 -13.01 10.47 12.30
CA ARG A 268 -13.57 9.36 13.07
C ARG A 268 -12.96 8.04 12.66
N ILE A 269 -12.98 7.72 11.37
CA ILE A 269 -12.48 6.45 10.83
C ILE A 269 -10.98 6.34 11.03
N GLY A 270 -10.21 7.37 10.69
CA GLY A 270 -8.76 7.35 10.83
C GLY A 270 -8.29 7.21 12.28
N LYS A 271 -8.92 7.92 13.23
CA LYS A 271 -8.62 7.75 14.66
C LYS A 271 -8.98 6.35 15.16
N LEU A 272 -10.09 5.77 14.68
CA LEU A 272 -10.46 4.40 15.02
C LEU A 272 -9.46 3.39 14.44
N MET A 273 -9.01 3.56 13.20
CA MET A 273 -7.95 2.74 12.61
C MET A 273 -6.66 2.81 13.44
N ALA A 274 -6.25 4.01 13.86
CA ALA A 274 -5.07 4.20 14.69
C ALA A 274 -5.21 3.52 16.06
N SER A 275 -6.35 3.69 16.72
CA SER A 275 -6.65 3.03 18.00
C SER A 275 -6.57 1.53 17.89
N GLU A 276 -7.15 0.94 16.85
CA GLU A 276 -7.10 -0.50 16.61
C GLU A 276 -5.69 -0.99 16.28
N ALA A 277 -4.94 -0.27 15.43
CA ALA A 277 -3.56 -0.60 15.15
C ALA A 277 -2.69 -0.62 16.42
N LEU A 278 -2.84 0.39 17.28
CA LEU A 278 -2.13 0.48 18.56
C LEU A 278 -2.57 -0.62 19.55
N ARG A 279 -3.87 -0.92 19.63
CA ARG A 279 -4.41 -2.02 20.45
C ARG A 279 -3.83 -3.38 20.01
N ILE A 280 -3.80 -3.62 18.70
CA ILE A 280 -3.31 -4.88 18.12
C ILE A 280 -1.81 -5.03 18.39
N ILE A 281 -1.01 -4.02 18.08
CA ILE A 281 0.46 -4.14 18.22
C ILE A 281 0.92 -4.18 19.68
N ALA A 282 0.14 -3.66 20.61
CA ALA A 282 0.45 -3.75 22.05
C ALA A 282 0.54 -5.19 22.54
N LYS A 283 -0.17 -6.12 21.92
CA LYS A 283 -0.16 -7.55 22.27
C LYS A 283 1.04 -8.31 21.71
N ALA A 284 1.77 -7.72 20.76
CA ALA A 284 2.92 -8.35 20.14
C ALA A 284 4.14 -8.38 21.06
N LYS A 285 4.85 -9.51 21.08
CA LYS A 285 6.15 -9.63 21.72
C LYS A 285 7.25 -9.19 20.74
N PRO A 286 8.29 -8.48 21.21
CA PRO A 286 9.41 -8.11 20.36
C PRO A 286 10.16 -9.33 19.83
N GLN A 287 10.69 -9.21 18.62
CA GLN A 287 11.60 -10.15 17.94
C GLN A 287 12.92 -9.40 17.73
N ASP A 288 14.01 -9.86 18.37
CA ASP A 288 15.28 -9.12 18.35
C ASP A 288 16.18 -9.47 17.17
N ALA A 289 16.00 -10.65 16.59
CA ALA A 289 16.76 -11.13 15.43
C ALA A 289 15.87 -11.69 14.30
N PRO A 290 14.82 -10.95 13.89
CA PRO A 290 13.87 -11.44 12.90
C PRO A 290 14.57 -11.70 11.57
N LYS A 291 14.29 -12.84 10.93
CA LYS A 291 14.83 -13.14 9.61
C LYS A 291 14.06 -12.38 8.53
N LEU A 292 14.81 -11.79 7.61
CA LEU A 292 14.26 -11.14 6.43
C LEU A 292 14.52 -12.00 5.19
N PHE A 293 13.50 -12.13 4.35
CA PHE A 293 13.60 -12.82 3.07
C PHE A 293 12.68 -12.13 2.07
N ILE A 294 13.09 -12.09 0.81
CA ILE A 294 12.26 -11.69 -0.31
C ILE A 294 12.59 -12.51 -1.54
N LYS A 295 11.56 -12.86 -2.28
CA LYS A 295 11.67 -13.39 -3.64
C LYS A 295 10.62 -12.71 -4.51
N THR A 296 11.07 -12.22 -5.67
CA THR A 296 10.25 -11.52 -6.66
C THR A 296 10.28 -12.27 -7.97
N GLU A 297 9.12 -12.37 -8.63
CA GLU A 297 8.97 -12.88 -9.99
C GLU A 297 8.29 -11.79 -10.85
N ASN A 298 8.69 -11.72 -12.13
CA ASN A 298 7.92 -11.00 -13.12
C ASN A 298 6.80 -11.89 -13.64
N VAL A 299 5.56 -11.49 -13.41
CA VAL A 299 4.36 -12.22 -13.81
C VAL A 299 3.73 -11.53 -15.00
N VAL A 300 3.41 -12.31 -16.03
CA VAL A 300 2.82 -11.82 -17.28
C VAL A 300 1.31 -12.00 -17.21
N PHE A 301 0.59 -10.92 -17.52
CA PHE A 301 -0.87 -10.88 -17.58
C PHE A 301 -1.32 -10.52 -18.99
N PRO A 302 -2.27 -11.25 -19.61
CA PRO A 302 -2.97 -10.79 -20.78
C PRO A 302 -3.84 -9.57 -20.44
N VAL A 303 -4.03 -8.67 -21.40
CA VAL A 303 -4.94 -7.52 -21.27
C VAL A 303 -6.09 -7.71 -22.25
N ASP A 304 -7.12 -8.40 -21.80
CA ASP A 304 -8.31 -8.72 -22.61
C ASP A 304 -9.29 -7.55 -22.63
N SER A 305 -9.28 -6.71 -21.58
CA SER A 305 -10.08 -5.47 -21.51
C SER A 305 -9.64 -4.47 -22.60
N ALA A 306 -10.54 -4.21 -23.55
CA ALA A 306 -10.30 -3.20 -24.59
C ALA A 306 -10.11 -1.80 -24.00
N LEU A 307 -10.85 -1.48 -22.93
CA LEU A 307 -10.74 -0.21 -22.21
C LEU A 307 -9.35 -0.04 -21.59
N LEU A 308 -8.89 -1.00 -20.79
CA LEU A 308 -7.57 -0.91 -20.14
C LEU A 308 -6.44 -0.97 -21.15
N TRP A 309 -6.58 -1.76 -22.22
CA TRP A 309 -5.59 -1.74 -23.29
C TRP A 309 -5.48 -0.37 -23.96
N ALA A 310 -6.61 0.28 -24.23
CA ALA A 310 -6.61 1.64 -24.80
C ALA A 310 -5.93 2.65 -23.84
N VAL A 311 -6.20 2.56 -22.53
CA VAL A 311 -5.54 3.38 -21.51
C VAL A 311 -4.03 3.16 -21.51
N VAL A 312 -3.57 1.91 -21.53
CA VAL A 312 -2.14 1.57 -21.58
C VAL A 312 -1.46 2.15 -22.82
N GLN A 313 -2.11 2.02 -23.99
CA GLN A 313 -1.57 2.51 -25.27
C GLN A 313 -1.53 4.05 -25.37
N ALA A 314 -2.56 4.72 -24.83
CA ALA A 314 -2.68 6.16 -24.85
C ALA A 314 -1.86 6.88 -23.75
N SER A 315 -1.41 6.15 -22.72
CA SER A 315 -0.74 6.75 -21.56
C SER A 315 0.62 7.39 -21.94
N PRO A 316 0.84 8.65 -21.58
CA PRO A 316 2.13 9.31 -21.75
C PRO A 316 3.23 8.73 -20.85
N LEU A 317 2.88 7.89 -19.89
CA LEU A 317 3.84 7.19 -19.03
C LEU A 317 4.64 6.11 -19.77
N LYS A 318 4.15 5.67 -20.95
CA LYS A 318 4.80 4.67 -21.81
C LYS A 318 4.98 3.33 -21.13
N TYR A 319 3.86 2.70 -20.76
CA TYR A 319 3.87 1.36 -20.18
C TYR A 319 4.58 0.35 -21.09
N PRO A 320 5.52 -0.44 -20.56
CA PRO A 320 6.10 -1.54 -21.32
C PRO A 320 5.05 -2.60 -21.62
N THR A 321 4.88 -2.95 -22.88
CA THR A 321 3.97 -4.01 -23.30
C THR A 321 4.72 -5.15 -23.98
N LEU A 322 4.12 -6.34 -23.92
CA LEU A 322 4.63 -7.55 -24.57
C LEU A 322 3.75 -7.92 -25.77
N PRO A 323 4.26 -8.70 -26.74
CA PRO A 323 3.45 -9.18 -27.86
C PRO A 323 2.18 -9.90 -27.41
N GLY A 324 1.08 -9.73 -28.17
CA GLY A 324 -0.21 -10.35 -27.86
C GLY A 324 -0.97 -9.66 -26.74
N LYS A 325 -0.90 -8.33 -26.64
CA LYS A 325 -1.59 -7.50 -25.62
C LYS A 325 -1.33 -7.99 -24.20
N LYS A 326 -0.09 -8.04 -23.79
CA LYS A 326 0.32 -8.48 -22.46
C LYS A 326 1.12 -7.39 -21.74
N ILE A 327 1.05 -7.40 -20.43
CA ILE A 327 1.91 -6.62 -19.53
C ILE A 327 2.66 -7.56 -18.59
N SER A 328 3.78 -7.09 -18.04
CA SER A 328 4.55 -7.83 -17.04
C SER A 328 4.79 -6.95 -15.84
N THR A 329 4.54 -7.47 -14.65
CA THR A 329 4.76 -6.74 -13.40
C THR A 329 5.36 -7.64 -12.32
N ARG A 330 5.95 -7.02 -11.28
CA ARG A 330 6.56 -7.72 -10.15
C ARG A 330 5.50 -8.26 -9.20
N VAL A 331 5.68 -9.51 -8.78
CA VAL A 331 4.93 -10.12 -7.67
C VAL A 331 5.94 -10.71 -6.70
N SER A 332 5.78 -10.44 -5.41
CA SER A 332 6.78 -10.81 -4.41
C SER A 332 6.17 -11.61 -3.26
N VAL A 333 6.97 -12.49 -2.66
CA VAL A 333 6.77 -13.04 -1.33
C VAL A 333 7.87 -12.54 -0.41
N ILE A 334 7.49 -12.11 0.77
CA ILE A 334 8.41 -11.50 1.75
C ILE A 334 8.19 -12.17 3.11
N ASN A 335 9.29 -12.47 3.84
CA ASN A 335 9.22 -12.80 5.25
C ASN A 335 9.85 -11.67 6.08
N VAL A 336 9.17 -11.29 7.16
CA VAL A 336 9.65 -10.31 8.13
C VAL A 336 9.41 -10.89 9.53
N GLY A 337 10.46 -11.47 10.11
CA GLY A 337 10.32 -12.24 11.34
C GLY A 337 9.36 -13.41 11.14
N ASP A 338 8.38 -13.59 12.00
CA ASP A 338 7.36 -14.64 11.90
C ASP A 338 6.15 -14.28 11.01
N ALA A 339 6.20 -13.13 10.32
CA ALA A 339 5.21 -12.74 9.33
C ALA A 339 5.60 -13.12 7.90
N GLN A 340 4.60 -13.42 7.07
CA GLN A 340 4.75 -13.56 5.62
C GLN A 340 3.83 -12.60 4.89
N LEU A 341 4.35 -11.97 3.84
CA LEU A 341 3.63 -10.98 3.04
C LEU A 341 3.70 -11.38 1.56
N VAL A 342 2.66 -11.04 0.79
CA VAL A 342 2.66 -11.11 -0.68
C VAL A 342 2.19 -9.79 -1.26
N THR A 343 2.68 -9.42 -2.46
CA THR A 343 2.23 -8.21 -3.17
C THR A 343 1.17 -8.53 -4.20
N ALA A 344 0.14 -7.69 -4.30
CA ALA A 344 -0.87 -7.72 -5.36
C ALA A 344 -0.77 -6.45 -6.21
N PRO A 345 -0.54 -6.57 -7.53
CA PRO A 345 -0.33 -5.41 -8.41
C PRO A 345 -1.65 -4.74 -8.84
N GLY A 346 -2.65 -4.75 -7.98
CA GLY A 346 -3.97 -4.20 -8.20
C GLY A 346 -4.89 -4.47 -7.02
N GLU A 347 -6.19 -4.41 -7.26
CA GLU A 347 -7.26 -4.50 -6.27
C GLU A 347 -7.82 -5.94 -6.20
N ALA A 348 -7.14 -6.83 -5.47
CA ALA A 348 -7.61 -8.20 -5.30
C ALA A 348 -8.92 -8.24 -4.49
N LEU A 349 -9.89 -9.05 -4.96
CA LEU A 349 -11.13 -9.27 -4.23
C LEU A 349 -10.88 -9.94 -2.86
N PRO A 350 -11.75 -9.73 -1.86
CA PRO A 350 -11.55 -10.26 -0.51
C PRO A 350 -11.37 -11.77 -0.43
N ASN A 351 -12.13 -12.54 -1.22
CA ASN A 351 -12.04 -14.00 -1.28
C ASN A 351 -10.65 -14.48 -1.73
N ILE A 352 -10.01 -13.78 -2.67
CA ILE A 352 -8.63 -14.05 -3.11
C ILE A 352 -7.66 -13.82 -1.95
N GLY A 353 -7.78 -12.65 -1.28
CA GLY A 353 -6.95 -12.31 -0.13
C GLY A 353 -7.10 -13.29 1.03
N MET A 354 -8.34 -13.65 1.38
CA MET A 354 -8.64 -14.65 2.42
C MET A 354 -8.12 -16.04 2.04
N TYR A 355 -8.23 -16.44 0.77
CA TYR A 355 -7.71 -17.72 0.29
C TYR A 355 -6.19 -17.79 0.42
N ILE A 356 -5.47 -16.78 -0.09
CA ILE A 356 -4.01 -16.85 -0.09
C ILE A 356 -3.43 -16.77 1.32
N LYS A 357 -4.00 -15.96 2.22
CA LYS A 357 -3.58 -15.89 3.62
C LYS A 357 -3.66 -17.24 4.34
N ARG A 358 -4.57 -18.14 3.95
CA ARG A 358 -4.63 -19.53 4.49
C ARG A 358 -3.54 -20.46 3.93
N LYS A 359 -2.91 -20.10 2.81
CA LYS A 359 -1.82 -20.87 2.18
C LYS A 359 -0.44 -20.40 2.59
N MET A 360 -0.35 -19.20 3.17
CA MET A 360 0.90 -18.63 3.65
C MET A 360 1.36 -19.32 4.94
N LYS A 361 2.69 -19.24 5.19
CA LYS A 361 3.38 -19.97 6.24
C LYS A 361 3.64 -19.15 7.52
N GLY A 362 3.33 -17.84 7.49
CA GLY A 362 3.57 -16.95 8.62
C GLY A 362 2.52 -17.08 9.73
N LYS A 363 2.87 -16.65 10.94
CA LYS A 363 1.91 -16.45 12.02
C LYS A 363 1.00 -15.26 11.74
N THR A 364 1.57 -14.20 11.16
CA THR A 364 0.85 -13.05 10.63
C THR A 364 1.03 -13.02 9.12
N ASN A 365 -0.07 -13.10 8.38
CA ASN A 365 -0.07 -13.15 6.92
C ASN A 365 -0.72 -11.88 6.35
N MET A 366 -0.01 -11.18 5.45
CA MET A 366 -0.47 -9.93 4.85
C MET A 366 -0.53 -10.04 3.32
N VAL A 367 -1.53 -9.42 2.72
CA VAL A 367 -1.54 -9.10 1.30
C VAL A 367 -1.29 -7.60 1.19
N LEU A 368 -0.28 -7.20 0.46
CA LEU A 368 -0.01 -5.80 0.12
C LEU A 368 -0.66 -5.51 -1.22
N GLY A 369 -1.89 -4.99 -1.18
CA GLY A 369 -2.66 -4.60 -2.36
C GLY A 369 -2.10 -3.34 -3.00
N LEU A 370 -2.41 -3.12 -4.29
CA LEU A 370 -1.92 -1.96 -5.06
C LEU A 370 -0.41 -1.74 -4.89
N THR A 371 0.32 -2.85 -4.75
CA THR A 371 1.76 -2.83 -4.47
C THR A 371 2.52 -3.46 -5.63
N GLN A 372 3.56 -2.78 -6.11
CA GLN A 372 4.41 -3.02 -7.28
C GLN A 372 3.79 -2.55 -8.60
N ASP A 373 2.46 -2.50 -8.70
CA ASP A 373 1.67 -1.94 -9.80
C ASP A 373 0.25 -1.64 -9.33
N ALA A 374 -0.59 -1.09 -10.22
CA ALA A 374 -1.96 -0.72 -9.89
C ALA A 374 -2.86 -0.78 -11.14
N PHE A 375 -3.12 -1.98 -11.66
CA PHE A 375 -3.84 -2.17 -12.92
C PHE A 375 -5.34 -2.52 -12.78
N GLY A 376 -5.99 -2.04 -11.73
CA GLY A 376 -7.43 -2.24 -11.50
C GLY A 376 -7.76 -3.51 -10.73
N TYR A 377 -8.99 -4.02 -10.91
CA TYR A 377 -9.52 -5.14 -10.13
C TYR A 377 -8.93 -6.48 -10.53
N ILE A 378 -8.75 -7.35 -9.53
CA ILE A 378 -8.24 -8.70 -9.69
C ILE A 378 -9.31 -9.67 -9.19
N LEU A 379 -9.98 -10.33 -10.12
CA LEU A 379 -11.00 -11.35 -9.90
C LEU A 379 -10.50 -12.72 -10.34
N THR A 380 -11.07 -13.78 -9.74
CA THR A 380 -10.94 -15.14 -10.32
C THR A 380 -11.86 -15.29 -11.53
N SER A 381 -11.60 -16.29 -12.36
CA SER A 381 -12.49 -16.64 -13.48
C SER A 381 -13.92 -16.99 -13.02
N VAL A 382 -14.07 -17.50 -11.79
CA VAL A 382 -15.38 -17.80 -11.20
C VAL A 382 -16.18 -16.54 -10.85
N ASP A 383 -15.49 -15.47 -10.43
CA ASP A 383 -16.13 -14.21 -10.04
C ASP A 383 -16.40 -13.30 -11.23
N PHE A 384 -15.62 -13.43 -12.31
CA PHE A 384 -15.65 -12.54 -13.47
C PHE A 384 -17.00 -12.62 -14.21
N GLY A 385 -17.71 -11.47 -14.31
CA GLY A 385 -19.02 -11.41 -14.95
C GLY A 385 -20.10 -12.27 -14.29
N SER A 386 -19.89 -12.77 -13.06
CA SER A 386 -20.76 -13.76 -12.43
C SER A 386 -22.13 -13.21 -12.03
N PHE A 387 -22.26 -11.92 -11.76
CA PHE A 387 -23.54 -11.25 -11.51
C PHE A 387 -23.42 -9.71 -11.70
N ARG A 388 -24.55 -9.07 -11.96
CA ARG A 388 -24.64 -7.67 -12.39
C ARG A 388 -23.85 -6.67 -11.53
N ARG A 389 -23.72 -6.89 -10.23
CA ARG A 389 -22.94 -5.98 -9.38
C ARG A 389 -21.42 -6.07 -9.64
N TYR A 390 -20.97 -7.15 -10.29
CA TYR A 390 -19.57 -7.33 -10.68
C TYR A 390 -19.26 -6.81 -12.10
N ASP A 391 -20.21 -6.24 -12.81
CA ASP A 391 -19.99 -5.68 -14.15
C ASP A 391 -18.86 -4.64 -14.10
N TYR A 392 -18.95 -3.67 -13.21
CA TYR A 392 -17.93 -2.63 -13.07
C TYR A 392 -16.53 -3.19 -12.76
N VAL A 393 -16.40 -4.08 -11.78
CA VAL A 393 -15.10 -4.63 -11.39
C VAL A 393 -14.55 -5.61 -12.45
N SER A 394 -15.41 -6.25 -13.24
CA SER A 394 -15.01 -7.08 -14.38
C SER A 394 -14.53 -6.23 -15.56
N GLU A 395 -15.24 -5.15 -15.91
CA GLU A 395 -14.87 -4.22 -16.99
C GLU A 395 -13.55 -3.50 -16.72
N THR A 396 -13.24 -3.24 -15.44
CA THR A 396 -12.01 -2.58 -14.98
C THR A 396 -10.94 -3.54 -14.49
N SER A 397 -11.04 -4.83 -14.82
CA SER A 397 -10.00 -5.86 -14.70
C SER A 397 -9.22 -6.00 -16.01
N LEU A 398 -8.00 -6.53 -15.94
CA LEU A 398 -7.24 -6.89 -17.15
C LEU A 398 -7.93 -7.96 -17.98
N GLY A 399 -8.65 -8.88 -17.34
CA GLY A 399 -9.38 -9.99 -17.98
C GLY A 399 -9.73 -11.09 -16.99
N GLU A 400 -10.50 -12.07 -17.46
CA GLU A 400 -11.08 -13.16 -16.69
C GLU A 400 -10.05 -13.95 -15.87
N ASN A 401 -8.86 -14.17 -16.41
CA ASN A 401 -7.84 -15.03 -15.81
C ASN A 401 -6.88 -14.28 -14.86
N THR A 402 -7.09 -12.99 -14.62
CA THR A 402 -6.14 -12.15 -13.87
C THR A 402 -5.90 -12.69 -12.45
N GLY A 403 -6.95 -13.05 -11.73
CA GLY A 403 -6.86 -13.58 -10.37
C GLY A 403 -6.23 -14.95 -10.31
N ASP A 404 -6.57 -15.84 -11.24
CA ASP A 404 -6.05 -17.21 -11.29
C ASP A 404 -4.54 -17.21 -11.59
N ILE A 405 -4.07 -16.33 -12.49
CA ILE A 405 -2.65 -16.13 -12.77
C ILE A 405 -1.92 -15.64 -11.51
N LEU A 406 -2.47 -14.65 -10.81
CA LEU A 406 -1.87 -14.12 -9.60
C LEU A 406 -1.82 -15.16 -8.47
N ILE A 407 -2.91 -15.90 -8.25
CA ILE A 407 -2.96 -16.98 -7.24
C ILE A 407 -1.92 -18.05 -7.55
N ALA A 408 -1.77 -18.45 -8.82
CA ALA A 408 -0.77 -19.43 -9.22
C ALA A 408 0.67 -18.92 -8.96
N ALA A 409 0.95 -17.65 -9.25
CA ALA A 409 2.24 -17.02 -8.97
C ALA A 409 2.51 -16.96 -7.45
N TRP A 410 1.56 -16.51 -6.66
CA TRP A 410 1.69 -16.50 -5.21
C TRP A 410 1.95 -17.87 -4.62
N ARG A 411 1.25 -18.91 -5.08
CA ARG A 411 1.47 -20.27 -4.60
C ARG A 411 2.89 -20.75 -4.87
N ARG A 412 3.39 -20.57 -6.11
CA ARG A 412 4.79 -20.91 -6.42
C ARG A 412 5.80 -20.17 -5.53
N LEU A 413 5.58 -18.87 -5.31
CA LEU A 413 6.44 -18.05 -4.47
C LEU A 413 6.39 -18.49 -3.01
N ILE A 414 5.21 -18.75 -2.45
CA ILE A 414 5.00 -19.19 -1.08
C ILE A 414 5.62 -20.58 -0.86
N ASP A 415 5.38 -21.52 -1.79
CA ASP A 415 5.91 -22.88 -1.69
C ASP A 415 7.44 -22.88 -1.71
N GLY A 416 8.07 -22.04 -2.55
CA GLY A 416 9.50 -21.85 -2.66
C GLY A 416 10.16 -20.98 -1.58
N ALA A 417 9.37 -20.29 -0.74
CA ALA A 417 9.89 -19.46 0.34
C ALA A 417 10.17 -20.27 1.60
N PRO A 418 11.20 -19.91 2.39
CA PRO A 418 11.41 -20.51 3.71
C PRO A 418 10.24 -20.16 4.65
N THR A 419 10.05 -21.00 5.68
CA THR A 419 9.10 -20.68 6.74
C THR A 419 9.58 -19.42 7.50
N PRO A 420 8.70 -18.43 7.73
CA PRO A 420 9.04 -17.25 8.51
C PRO A 420 9.49 -17.60 9.93
N THR A 421 10.57 -16.97 10.40
CA THR A 421 11.15 -17.23 11.74
C THR A 421 11.55 -15.93 12.43
N LYS A 422 11.39 -15.93 13.76
CA LYS A 422 11.81 -14.82 14.65
C LYS A 422 13.32 -14.65 14.64
#